data_bf7de2dce6964ecdf8e3a9bec0e10f1e
#
_entry.id   bf7de2dce6964ecdf8e3a9bec0e10f1e
#
_cell.length_a   1.000
_cell.length_b   1.000
_cell.length_c   1.000
_cell.angle_alpha   90.00
_cell.angle_beta   90.00
_cell.angle_gamma   90.00
#
_symmetry.space_group_name_H-M   'P 1'
#
loop_
_entity.id
_entity.type
_entity.pdbx_description
1 polymer ?
#
loop_
_entity_poly.entity_id
_entity_poly.type
_entity_poly.pdbx_seq_one_letter_code
_entity_poly.pdbx_strand_id
1 'polypeptide(L)'
;MGIQNTIKALSDPIRREILEMLKAGRLAAGEIAEKFPVSGAAISKHLSVLREADLIRDTREGKFIYYELNTSVLEEVMLWISGLKGEKHD
;
A
#
# COMPACT_ATOMS: atom_id res chain seq x y z
N MET A 1 -11.93 8.17 -4.74
CA MET A 1 -11.20 6.93 -4.63
C MET A 1 -12.17 5.77 -4.61
N GLY A 2 -11.89 4.75 -5.35
CA GLY A 2 -12.79 3.64 -5.46
C GLY A 2 -12.08 2.35 -5.20
N ILE A 3 -12.87 1.32 -5.00
CA ILE A 3 -12.32 0.00 -4.76
C ILE A 3 -11.50 -0.49 -5.95
N GLN A 4 -11.82 0.01 -7.14
CA GLN A 4 -11.10 -0.38 -8.33
C GLN A 4 -9.62 0.02 -8.23
N ASN A 5 -9.34 1.22 -7.73
CA ASN A 5 -7.96 1.64 -7.55
C ASN A 5 -7.25 0.77 -6.52
N THR A 6 -7.97 0.40 -5.48
CA THR A 6 -7.40 -0.46 -4.44
C THR A 6 -7.05 -1.83 -5.01
N ILE A 7 -7.97 -2.41 -5.75
CA ILE A 7 -7.73 -3.73 -6.33
C ILE A 7 -6.57 -3.68 -7.31
N LYS A 8 -6.52 -2.63 -8.12
CA LYS A 8 -5.42 -2.47 -9.06
C LYS A 8 -4.09 -2.39 -8.33
N ALA A 9 -4.06 -1.61 -7.25
CA ALA A 9 -2.82 -1.46 -6.49
C ALA A 9 -2.38 -2.79 -5.89
N LEU A 10 -3.33 -3.60 -5.46
CA LEU A 10 -3.02 -4.88 -4.84
C LEU A 10 -2.70 -5.99 -5.83
N SER A 11 -2.84 -5.74 -7.12
CA SER A 11 -2.67 -6.78 -8.12
C SER A 11 -1.22 -7.05 -8.48
N ASP A 12 -0.29 -6.24 -8.00
CA ASP A 12 1.13 -6.38 -8.34
C ASP A 12 1.89 -6.95 -7.15
N PRO A 13 2.71 -8.00 -7.37
CA PRO A 13 3.43 -8.64 -6.26
C PRO A 13 4.42 -7.73 -5.55
N ILE A 14 5.09 -6.82 -6.28
CA ILE A 14 6.00 -5.90 -5.62
C ILE A 14 5.24 -4.97 -4.70
N ARG A 15 4.10 -4.47 -5.14
CA ARG A 15 3.31 -3.58 -4.30
C ARG A 15 2.80 -4.30 -3.06
N ARG A 16 2.39 -5.57 -3.20
CA ARG A 16 1.98 -6.34 -2.01
C ARG A 16 3.14 -6.52 -1.05
N GLU A 17 4.34 -6.74 -1.59
CA GLU A 17 5.53 -6.90 -0.75
C GLU A 17 5.84 -5.62 0.01
N ILE A 18 5.69 -4.47 -0.65
CA ILE A 18 5.91 -3.18 0.01
C ILE A 18 4.96 -3.04 1.19
N LEU A 19 3.69 -3.38 1.00
CA LEU A 19 2.73 -3.31 2.08
C LEU A 19 3.12 -4.21 3.24
N GLU A 20 3.61 -5.42 2.93
CA GLU A 20 4.08 -6.33 3.97
C GLU A 20 5.22 -5.71 4.77
N MET A 21 6.15 -5.05 4.07
CA MET A 21 7.28 -4.43 4.75
C MET A 21 6.81 -3.34 5.72
N LEU A 22 5.76 -2.62 5.37
CA LEU A 22 5.31 -1.51 6.18
C LEU A 22 4.50 -1.95 7.40
N LYS A 23 4.21 -3.22 7.52
CA LYS A 23 3.48 -3.72 8.69
C LYS A 23 4.24 -3.48 9.98
N ALA A 24 5.56 -3.48 9.92
CA ALA A 24 6.40 -3.32 11.11
C ALA A 24 6.57 -1.85 11.49
N GLY A 25 6.15 -0.93 10.64
CA GLY A 25 6.30 0.49 10.90
C GLY A 25 6.71 1.21 9.64
N ARG A 26 6.82 2.53 9.75
CA ARG A 26 7.13 3.33 8.58
C ARG A 26 8.57 3.11 8.12
N LEU A 27 8.79 3.29 6.83
CA LEU A 27 10.10 3.13 6.20
C LEU A 27 10.35 4.29 5.26
N ALA A 28 11.63 4.67 5.15
CA ALA A 28 12.01 5.67 4.17
C ALA A 28 12.02 5.06 2.78
N ALA A 29 11.82 5.91 1.77
CA ALA A 29 11.78 5.46 0.38
C ALA A 29 13.01 4.65 0.01
N GLY A 30 14.20 5.10 0.44
CA GLY A 30 15.44 4.39 0.13
C GLY A 30 15.50 3.01 0.75
N GLU A 31 14.97 2.90 1.98
CA GLU A 31 14.94 1.60 2.65
C GLU A 31 14.06 0.61 1.90
N ILE A 32 12.95 1.11 1.36
CA ILE A 32 12.07 0.25 0.58
C ILE A 32 12.76 -0.18 -0.71
N ALA A 33 13.37 0.79 -1.41
CA ALA A 33 13.99 0.52 -2.71
C ALA A 33 15.11 -0.51 -2.60
N GLU A 34 15.84 -0.51 -1.49
CA GLU A 34 16.95 -1.44 -1.31
C GLU A 34 16.53 -2.89 -1.32
N LYS A 35 15.28 -3.16 -1.04
CA LYS A 35 14.81 -4.55 -0.90
C LYS A 35 14.46 -5.20 -2.22
N PHE A 36 14.49 -4.46 -3.32
CA PHE A 36 14.03 -4.99 -4.60
C PHE A 36 15.10 -4.86 -5.66
N PRO A 37 15.25 -5.88 -6.51
CA PRO A 37 16.22 -5.85 -7.61
C PRO A 37 15.66 -5.13 -8.84
N VAL A 38 15.06 -3.97 -8.62
CA VAL A 38 14.53 -3.16 -9.72
C VAL A 38 14.98 -1.73 -9.50
N SER A 39 14.79 -0.89 -10.50
CA SER A 39 15.27 0.48 -10.43
C SER A 39 14.51 1.29 -9.40
N GLY A 40 15.16 2.37 -8.91
CA GLY A 40 14.48 3.28 -8.01
C GLY A 40 13.27 3.92 -8.65
N ALA A 41 13.34 4.17 -9.97
CA ALA A 41 12.20 4.74 -10.68
C ALA A 41 11.01 3.80 -10.67
N ALA A 42 11.25 2.49 -10.80
CA ALA A 42 10.17 1.51 -10.76
C ALA A 42 9.53 1.49 -9.37
N ILE A 43 10.36 1.53 -8.32
CA ILE A 43 9.82 1.56 -6.96
C ILE A 43 9.01 2.83 -6.72
N SER A 44 9.51 3.98 -7.19
CA SER A 44 8.77 5.22 -7.05
C SER A 44 7.40 5.14 -7.69
N LYS A 45 7.31 4.47 -8.84
CA LYS A 45 6.03 4.32 -9.51
C LYS A 45 5.08 3.44 -8.71
N HIS A 46 5.60 2.33 -8.16
CA HIS A 46 4.78 1.48 -7.30
C HIS A 46 4.27 2.22 -6.07
N LEU A 47 5.13 3.03 -5.47
CA LEU A 47 4.73 3.82 -4.31
C LEU A 47 3.66 4.84 -4.68
N SER A 48 3.76 5.45 -5.86
CA SER A 48 2.73 6.38 -6.32
C SER A 48 1.39 5.69 -6.48
N VAL A 49 1.37 4.50 -7.04
CA VAL A 49 0.12 3.76 -7.22
C VAL A 49 -0.50 3.44 -5.87
N LEU A 50 0.31 3.00 -4.92
CA LEU A 50 -0.19 2.68 -3.57
C LEU A 50 -0.73 3.93 -2.88
N ARG A 51 -0.03 5.05 -3.04
CA ARG A 51 -0.47 6.29 -2.40
C ARG A 51 -1.76 6.81 -3.01
N GLU A 52 -1.89 6.72 -4.34
CA GLU A 52 -3.11 7.17 -5.00
C GLU A 52 -4.31 6.32 -4.62
N ALA A 53 -4.07 5.07 -4.26
CA ALA A 53 -5.13 4.20 -3.77
C ALA A 53 -5.39 4.38 -2.28
N ASP A 54 -4.67 5.29 -1.64
CA ASP A 54 -4.79 5.56 -0.21
C ASP A 54 -4.46 4.37 0.67
N LEU A 55 -3.63 3.47 0.17
CA LEU A 55 -3.18 2.33 0.96
C LEU A 55 -1.97 2.67 1.81
N ILE A 56 -1.27 3.72 1.44
CA ILE A 56 -0.14 4.23 2.22
C ILE A 56 -0.22 5.75 2.28
N ARG A 57 0.46 6.31 3.26
CA ARG A 57 0.63 7.74 3.40
C ARG A 57 2.11 8.07 3.38
N ASP A 58 2.46 9.26 2.89
CA ASP A 58 3.83 9.69 2.89
C ASP A 58 3.97 10.95 3.74
N THR A 59 5.13 11.07 4.37
CA THR A 59 5.48 12.22 5.20
C THR A 59 6.91 12.61 4.89
N ARG A 60 7.13 13.88 4.59
CA ARG A 60 8.47 14.36 4.33
C ARG A 60 9.08 14.86 5.64
N GLU A 61 10.27 14.38 5.96
CA GLU A 61 11.02 14.86 7.11
C GLU A 61 12.45 15.15 6.66
N GLY A 62 12.81 16.42 6.58
CA GLY A 62 14.09 16.81 6.04
C GLY A 62 14.18 16.43 4.58
N LYS A 63 15.20 15.67 4.23
CA LYS A 63 15.39 15.23 2.86
C LYS A 63 14.85 13.82 2.63
N PHE A 64 14.18 13.25 3.63
CA PHE A 64 13.65 11.89 3.52
C PHE A 64 12.14 11.92 3.37
N ILE A 65 11.62 10.93 2.65
CA ILE A 65 10.19 10.71 2.57
C ILE A 65 9.92 9.35 3.20
N TYR A 66 9.04 9.33 4.19
CA TYR A 66 8.67 8.11 4.91
C TYR A 66 7.28 7.67 4.49
N TYR A 67 7.10 6.38 4.40
CA TYR A 67 5.82 5.78 4.04
C TYR A 67 5.32 4.90 5.16
N GLU A 68 4.01 4.91 5.37
CA GLU A 68 3.38 4.06 6.37
C GLU A 68 2.04 3.57 5.86
N LEU A 69 1.56 2.48 6.42
CA LEU A 69 0.27 1.93 6.01
C LEU A 69 -0.87 2.86 6.43
N ASN A 70 -1.87 2.92 5.56
CA ASN A 70 -3.14 3.55 5.89
C ASN A 70 -4.18 2.43 5.89
N THR A 71 -4.58 1.98 7.08
CA THR A 71 -5.41 0.81 7.20
C THR A 71 -6.89 1.06 6.96
N SER A 72 -7.30 2.33 6.87
CA SER A 72 -8.72 2.65 6.67
C SER A 72 -9.27 2.03 5.41
N VAL A 73 -8.51 2.14 4.31
CA VAL A 73 -8.97 1.60 3.04
C VAL A 73 -8.97 0.08 3.07
N LEU A 74 -7.98 -0.50 3.74
CA LEU A 74 -7.94 -1.96 3.87
C LEU A 74 -9.17 -2.47 4.61
N GLU A 75 -9.58 -1.74 5.64
CA GLU A 75 -10.78 -2.13 6.38
C GLU A 75 -12.02 -2.07 5.51
N GLU A 76 -12.12 -1.04 4.66
CA GLU A 76 -13.25 -0.93 3.74
C GLU A 76 -13.29 -2.10 2.77
N VAL A 77 -12.13 -2.48 2.25
CA VAL A 77 -12.06 -3.59 1.30
C VAL A 77 -12.45 -4.89 1.98
N MET A 78 -11.99 -5.08 3.21
CA MET A 78 -12.35 -6.28 3.97
C MET A 78 -13.84 -6.39 4.16
N LEU A 79 -14.49 -5.28 4.49
CA LEU A 79 -15.95 -5.28 4.66
C LEU A 79 -16.66 -5.62 3.36
N TRP A 80 -16.17 -5.08 2.26
CA TRP A 80 -16.78 -5.36 0.97
C TRP A 80 -16.64 -6.83 0.60
N ILE A 81 -15.46 -7.39 0.81
CA ILE A 81 -15.22 -8.80 0.50
C ILE A 81 -16.10 -9.69 1.38
N SER A 82 -16.22 -9.35 2.66
CA SER A 82 -17.09 -10.10 3.56
C SER A 82 -18.51 -10.09 3.08
N GLY A 83 -18.96 -8.94 2.55
CA GLY A 83 -20.30 -8.84 2.01
C GLY A 83 -20.52 -9.78 0.83
N LEU A 84 -19.47 -9.91 0.00
CA LEU A 84 -19.56 -10.83 -1.13
C LEU A 84 -19.71 -12.27 -0.69
N LYS A 85 -19.09 -12.60 0.44
CA LYS A 85 -19.20 -13.95 0.97
C LYS A 85 -20.57 -14.23 1.54
N GLY A 86 -21.39 -13.20 1.64
CA GLY A 86 -22.72 -13.40 2.20
C GLY A 86 -22.69 -13.71 3.67
N GLU A 87 -21.69 -13.23 4.35
CA GLU A 87 -21.57 -13.47 5.78
C GLU A 87 -22.69 -12.85 6.53
N LYS A 88 -23.32 -13.65 7.32
CA LYS A 88 -24.35 -13.15 8.20
C LYS A 88 -23.86 -13.34 9.58
N HIS A 89 -23.97 -12.32 10.34
CA HIS A 89 -23.56 -12.43 11.72
C HIS A 89 -24.80 -12.50 12.55
N ASP A 90 -25.25 -13.64 12.63
CA ASP A 90 -26.52 -13.87 13.31
C ASP A 90 -26.39 -13.92 14.77
#